data_f86d2c251d786cae62c79cae02e2bad6
#
_entry.id   f86d2c251d786cae62c79cae02e2bad6
#
_cell.length_a   1.000
_cell.length_b   1.000
_cell.length_c   1.000
_cell.angle_alpha   90.00
_cell.angle_beta   90.00
_cell.angle_gamma   90.00
#
_symmetry.space_group_name_H-M   'P 1'
#
loop_
_entity.id
_entity.type
_entity.pdbx_description
1 polymer ?
#
loop_
_entity_poly.entity_id
_entity_poly.type
_entity_poly.pdbx_seq_one_letter_code
_entity_poly.pdbx_strand_id
1 'polypeptide(L)'
;MHTQLGAVAGRKQYAMQQMPRLLLETLAILGLAVLTLGLVSIGEDRNASLPKLGMIAFGLVRVMPSVARIVHSCQSVVYGWPCVKVLKEEIGDWESLPRNPEEKSECSFSEAFVMDKVSFAYSQGSGNSLVNATIEVRKGSSVGIIGESGSGKSTLVDIALGLLQLDKGALWVDGKKIGDEVSQSSWQKMVGYVPQEIYLTDDTLRSNVAFGDDPEKVDDERVWQCLEDASLHEFVRELPLELDTMMGERGTRLSGGQRQRVGIARALYGDPSFIVFDEATSSLDSETEQSVMQTVRDLQKTKTFLIVAHRLSTLKNCDVIYKIKDGQVVASGSFDEMAEV
;
A
#
# COMPACT_ATOMS: atom_id res chain seq x y z
N MET A 1 10.68 3.66 -17.71
CA MET A 1 9.91 2.85 -18.67
C MET A 1 8.42 3.20 -18.68
N HIS A 2 7.74 3.35 -17.56
CA HIS A 2 6.32 3.74 -17.48
C HIS A 2 5.97 5.09 -18.09
N THR A 3 6.82 6.11 -17.95
CA THR A 3 6.61 7.46 -18.51
C THR A 3 6.64 7.49 -20.06
N GLN A 4 7.43 6.65 -20.69
CA GLN A 4 7.47 6.57 -22.17
C GLN A 4 6.24 5.85 -22.74
N LEU A 5 5.76 4.79 -22.08
CA LEU A 5 4.53 4.10 -22.46
C LEU A 5 3.31 5.00 -22.31
N GLY A 6 3.23 5.79 -21.24
CA GLY A 6 2.17 6.78 -21.03
C GLY A 6 2.17 7.89 -22.10
N ALA A 7 3.35 8.39 -22.48
CA ALA A 7 3.47 9.40 -23.53
C ALA A 7 3.09 8.89 -24.93
N VAL A 8 3.37 7.62 -25.23
CA VAL A 8 2.97 6.97 -26.50
C VAL A 8 1.45 6.72 -26.52
N ALA A 9 0.89 6.24 -25.42
CA ALA A 9 -0.56 6.04 -25.28
C ALA A 9 -1.31 7.37 -25.41
N GLY A 10 -0.86 8.43 -24.75
CA GLY A 10 -1.47 9.76 -24.84
C GLY A 10 -1.44 10.34 -26.25
N ARG A 11 -0.32 10.20 -26.97
CA ARG A 11 -0.25 10.63 -28.38
C ARG A 11 -1.21 9.86 -29.29
N LYS A 12 -1.32 8.55 -29.09
CA LYS A 12 -2.23 7.70 -29.85
C LYS A 12 -3.69 8.05 -29.57
N GLN A 13 -4.03 8.31 -28.33
CA GLN A 13 -5.34 8.75 -27.91
C GLN A 13 -5.70 10.12 -28.52
N TYR A 14 -4.80 11.08 -28.46
CA TYR A 14 -4.99 12.40 -29.06
C TYR A 14 -5.20 12.33 -30.58
N ALA A 15 -4.41 11.53 -31.30
CA ALA A 15 -4.57 11.30 -32.74
C ALA A 15 -5.94 10.67 -33.05
N MET A 16 -6.37 9.68 -32.28
CA MET A 16 -7.69 9.04 -32.47
C MET A 16 -8.85 9.99 -32.18
N GLN A 17 -8.71 10.94 -31.27
CA GLN A 17 -9.73 11.95 -31.00
C GLN A 17 -9.89 12.99 -32.14
N GLN A 18 -8.81 13.29 -32.89
CA GLN A 18 -8.85 14.23 -33.99
C GLN A 18 -9.31 13.61 -35.32
N MET A 19 -9.14 12.31 -35.50
CA MET A 19 -9.48 11.58 -36.74
C MET A 19 -10.92 11.77 -37.21
N PRO A 20 -11.97 11.68 -36.35
CA PRO A 20 -13.35 11.84 -36.82
C PRO A 20 -13.65 13.21 -37.39
N ARG A 21 -13.05 14.27 -36.82
CA ARG A 21 -13.21 15.63 -37.34
C ARG A 21 -12.65 15.77 -38.74
N LEU A 22 -11.41 15.28 -38.94
CA LEU A 22 -10.77 15.31 -40.26
C LEU A 22 -11.55 14.50 -41.31
N LEU A 23 -12.08 13.33 -40.93
CA LEU A 23 -12.92 12.52 -41.81
C LEU A 23 -14.23 13.23 -42.17
N LEU A 24 -14.89 13.89 -41.24
CA LEU A 24 -16.11 14.66 -41.51
C LEU A 24 -15.83 15.87 -42.44
N GLU A 25 -14.73 16.58 -42.23
CA GLU A 25 -14.32 17.70 -43.08
C GLU A 25 -14.00 17.22 -44.50
N THR A 26 -13.27 16.12 -44.65
CA THR A 26 -12.95 15.57 -45.99
C THR A 26 -14.18 15.03 -46.69
N LEU A 27 -15.10 14.36 -46.01
CA LEU A 27 -16.36 13.88 -46.56
C LEU A 27 -17.28 15.02 -47.01
N ALA A 28 -17.31 16.11 -46.25
CA ALA A 28 -18.11 17.30 -46.62
C ALA A 28 -17.57 17.98 -47.90
N ILE A 29 -16.21 18.12 -48.01
CA ILE A 29 -15.57 18.70 -49.20
C ILE A 29 -15.79 17.80 -50.42
N LEU A 30 -15.63 16.49 -50.28
CA LEU A 30 -15.90 15.49 -51.33
C LEU A 30 -17.37 15.54 -51.77
N GLY A 31 -18.32 15.57 -50.81
CA GLY A 31 -19.75 15.67 -51.10
C GLY A 31 -20.11 16.94 -51.88
N LEU A 32 -19.51 18.09 -51.49
CA LEU A 32 -19.72 19.34 -52.22
C LEU A 32 -19.16 19.29 -53.61
N ALA A 33 -17.97 18.66 -53.79
CA ALA A 33 -17.35 18.49 -55.11
C ALA A 33 -18.19 17.58 -56.04
N VAL A 34 -18.70 16.47 -55.51
CA VAL A 34 -19.57 15.56 -56.27
C VAL A 34 -20.90 16.23 -56.67
N LEU A 35 -21.50 17.01 -55.76
CA LEU A 35 -22.67 17.81 -56.05
C LEU A 35 -22.42 18.83 -57.13
N THR A 36 -21.30 19.54 -57.11
CA THR A 36 -20.91 20.53 -58.10
C THR A 36 -20.75 19.88 -59.47
N LEU A 37 -20.04 18.74 -59.53
CA LEU A 37 -19.87 17.99 -60.77
C LEU A 37 -21.22 17.46 -61.33
N GLY A 38 -22.10 16.98 -60.46
CA GLY A 38 -23.44 16.53 -60.81
C GLY A 38 -24.29 17.63 -61.44
N LEU A 39 -24.32 18.84 -60.84
CA LEU A 39 -25.08 19.99 -61.35
C LEU A 39 -24.53 20.45 -62.71
N VAL A 40 -23.22 20.45 -62.88
CA VAL A 40 -22.61 20.78 -64.16
C VAL A 40 -22.93 19.76 -65.27
N SER A 41 -22.98 18.43 -64.91
CA SER A 41 -23.28 17.36 -65.83
C SER A 41 -24.73 17.38 -66.35
N ILE A 42 -25.66 17.83 -65.53
CA ILE A 42 -27.11 17.94 -65.86
C ILE A 42 -27.37 19.17 -66.75
N GLY A 43 -26.39 20.05 -66.94
CA GLY A 43 -26.54 21.24 -67.79
C GLY A 43 -27.38 22.36 -67.14
N GLU A 44 -27.44 22.38 -65.82
CA GLU A 44 -28.17 23.43 -65.07
C GLU A 44 -27.48 24.81 -65.25
N ASP A 45 -28.26 25.87 -65.44
CA ASP A 45 -27.74 27.20 -65.60
C ASP A 45 -26.88 27.64 -64.39
N ARG A 46 -25.68 28.13 -64.66
CA ARG A 46 -24.70 28.53 -63.63
C ARG A 46 -25.28 29.53 -62.62
N ASN A 47 -26.14 30.41 -63.07
CA ASN A 47 -26.76 31.45 -62.24
C ASN A 47 -27.77 30.85 -61.24
N ALA A 48 -28.36 29.70 -61.54
CA ALA A 48 -29.30 29.00 -60.66
C ALA A 48 -28.56 28.03 -59.70
N SER A 49 -27.43 27.47 -60.12
CA SER A 49 -26.66 26.48 -59.33
C SER A 49 -25.83 27.12 -58.22
N LEU A 50 -25.25 28.30 -58.44
CA LEU A 50 -24.41 29.01 -57.46
C LEU A 50 -25.13 29.31 -56.11
N PRO A 51 -26.35 29.85 -56.07
CA PRO A 51 -27.05 30.04 -54.79
C PRO A 51 -27.37 28.75 -54.06
N LYS A 52 -27.68 27.66 -54.75
CA LYS A 52 -27.97 26.36 -54.18
C LYS A 52 -26.72 25.79 -53.49
N LEU A 53 -25.56 25.82 -54.17
CA LEU A 53 -24.28 25.40 -53.64
C LEU A 53 -23.87 26.25 -52.42
N GLY A 54 -24.06 27.57 -52.49
CA GLY A 54 -23.80 28.46 -51.38
C GLY A 54 -24.63 28.16 -50.15
N MET A 55 -25.91 27.85 -50.34
CA MET A 55 -26.79 27.49 -49.24
C MET A 55 -26.41 26.16 -48.59
N ILE A 56 -26.05 25.15 -49.38
CA ILE A 56 -25.56 23.83 -48.91
C ILE A 56 -24.22 23.99 -48.16
N ALA A 57 -23.28 24.73 -48.73
CA ALA A 57 -21.97 24.97 -48.10
C ALA A 57 -22.15 25.70 -46.76
N PHE A 58 -22.98 26.73 -46.70
CA PHE A 58 -23.31 27.44 -45.47
C PHE A 58 -23.94 26.52 -44.41
N GLY A 59 -24.90 25.67 -44.81
CA GLY A 59 -25.52 24.68 -43.96
C GLY A 59 -24.52 23.69 -43.36
N LEU A 60 -23.57 23.18 -44.22
CA LEU A 60 -22.52 22.28 -43.79
C LEU A 60 -21.59 22.92 -42.74
N VAL A 61 -21.10 24.16 -43.04
CA VAL A 61 -20.24 24.89 -42.10
C VAL A 61 -20.92 25.13 -40.74
N ARG A 62 -22.25 25.36 -40.75
CA ARG A 62 -23.02 25.59 -39.51
C ARG A 62 -23.29 24.30 -38.71
N VAL A 63 -23.57 23.18 -39.38
CA VAL A 63 -23.91 21.90 -38.74
C VAL A 63 -22.68 21.15 -38.29
N MET A 64 -21.56 21.19 -39.04
CA MET A 64 -20.34 20.48 -38.80
C MET A 64 -19.81 20.59 -37.36
N PRO A 65 -19.72 21.78 -36.73
CA PRO A 65 -19.23 21.90 -35.35
C PRO A 65 -20.12 21.19 -34.33
N SER A 66 -21.45 21.12 -34.61
CA SER A 66 -22.38 20.43 -33.73
C SER A 66 -22.24 18.91 -33.83
N VAL A 67 -22.10 18.38 -35.04
CA VAL A 67 -21.81 16.94 -35.25
C VAL A 67 -20.47 16.57 -34.64
N ALA A 68 -19.44 17.38 -34.85
CA ALA A 68 -18.11 17.13 -34.27
C ALA A 68 -18.15 17.09 -32.73
N ARG A 69 -18.93 17.97 -32.08
CA ARG A 69 -19.11 17.96 -30.63
C ARG A 69 -19.82 16.70 -30.14
N ILE A 70 -20.87 16.27 -30.84
CA ILE A 70 -21.59 15.03 -30.48
C ILE A 70 -20.64 13.83 -30.57
N VAL A 71 -19.90 13.70 -31.67
CA VAL A 71 -18.96 12.60 -31.85
C VAL A 71 -17.89 12.62 -30.76
N HIS A 72 -17.33 13.77 -30.44
CA HIS A 72 -16.34 13.93 -29.38
C HIS A 72 -16.93 13.55 -28.01
N SER A 73 -18.15 13.97 -27.68
CA SER A 73 -18.81 13.63 -26.44
C SER A 73 -19.06 12.11 -26.33
N CYS A 74 -19.54 11.47 -27.40
CA CYS A 74 -19.70 10.03 -27.45
C CYS A 74 -18.37 9.28 -27.23
N GLN A 75 -17.30 9.74 -27.88
CA GLN A 75 -15.97 9.17 -27.68
C GLN A 75 -15.50 9.32 -26.24
N SER A 76 -15.68 10.48 -25.62
CA SER A 76 -15.30 10.71 -24.22
C SER A 76 -16.00 9.76 -23.27
N VAL A 77 -17.27 9.47 -23.51
CA VAL A 77 -18.02 8.47 -22.73
C VAL A 77 -17.46 7.06 -22.95
N VAL A 78 -17.24 6.66 -24.21
CA VAL A 78 -16.71 5.31 -24.54
C VAL A 78 -15.32 5.11 -23.95
N TYR A 79 -14.43 6.10 -24.01
CA TYR A 79 -13.08 6.02 -23.44
C TYR A 79 -13.06 6.12 -21.91
N GLY A 80 -13.99 6.85 -21.29
CA GLY A 80 -14.12 6.94 -19.83
C GLY A 80 -14.78 5.73 -19.19
N TRP A 81 -15.58 4.99 -19.93
CA TRP A 81 -16.36 3.86 -19.40
C TRP A 81 -15.53 2.77 -18.73
N PRO A 82 -14.38 2.33 -19.25
CA PRO A 82 -13.53 1.35 -18.57
C PRO A 82 -13.05 1.81 -17.20
N CYS A 83 -12.71 3.12 -17.06
CA CYS A 83 -12.32 3.67 -15.75
C CYS A 83 -13.49 3.64 -14.75
N VAL A 84 -14.70 3.97 -15.21
CA VAL A 84 -15.91 3.91 -14.37
C VAL A 84 -16.22 2.47 -13.96
N LYS A 85 -16.00 1.50 -14.87
CA LYS A 85 -16.20 0.08 -14.57
C LYS A 85 -15.24 -0.41 -13.48
N VAL A 86 -13.94 -0.11 -13.60
CA VAL A 86 -12.94 -0.46 -12.58
C VAL A 86 -13.28 0.19 -11.24
N LEU A 87 -13.60 1.50 -11.24
CA LEU A 87 -14.00 2.19 -10.01
C LEU A 87 -15.26 1.60 -9.37
N LYS A 88 -16.23 1.17 -10.18
CA LYS A 88 -17.45 0.55 -9.67
C LYS A 88 -17.19 -0.83 -9.05
N GLU A 89 -16.29 -1.61 -9.64
CA GLU A 89 -15.87 -2.91 -9.11
C GLU A 89 -15.14 -2.70 -7.77
N GLU A 90 -14.16 -1.80 -7.70
CA GLU A 90 -13.41 -1.47 -6.48
C GLU A 90 -14.33 -0.91 -5.36
N ILE A 91 -15.26 -0.01 -5.70
CA ILE A 91 -16.22 0.52 -4.74
C ILE A 91 -17.18 -0.58 -4.25
N GLY A 92 -17.62 -1.47 -5.15
CA GLY A 92 -18.48 -2.60 -4.79
C GLY A 92 -17.79 -3.55 -3.83
N ASP A 93 -16.52 -3.84 -4.07
CA ASP A 93 -15.70 -4.66 -3.17
C ASP A 93 -15.52 -3.95 -1.81
N TRP A 94 -15.27 -2.65 -1.82
CA TRP A 94 -15.17 -1.84 -0.59
C TRP A 94 -16.49 -1.75 0.20
N GLU A 95 -17.65 -1.64 -0.49
CA GLU A 95 -18.97 -1.67 0.16
C GLU A 95 -19.34 -3.03 0.74
N SER A 96 -18.77 -4.10 0.18
CA SER A 96 -18.94 -5.47 0.68
C SER A 96 -18.11 -5.77 1.92
N LEU A 97 -17.06 -4.96 2.21
CA LEU A 97 -16.30 -5.08 3.45
C LEU A 97 -17.22 -4.79 4.64
N PRO A 98 -17.17 -5.61 5.70
CA PRO A 98 -17.99 -5.39 6.89
C PRO A 98 -17.67 -4.02 7.48
N ARG A 99 -18.60 -3.08 7.29
CA ARG A 99 -18.54 -1.75 7.92
C ARG A 99 -18.78 -1.92 9.41
N ASN A 100 -17.73 -1.74 10.19
CA ASN A 100 -17.72 -1.78 11.64
C ASN A 100 -18.32 -3.08 12.18
N PRO A 101 -17.52 -4.02 12.63
CA PRO A 101 -18.08 -5.12 13.41
C PRO A 101 -18.76 -4.48 14.62
N GLU A 102 -20.03 -4.83 14.81
CA GLU A 102 -20.74 -4.69 16.09
C GLU A 102 -19.74 -4.90 17.22
N GLU A 103 -19.93 -4.24 18.36
CA GLU A 103 -19.10 -4.27 19.56
C GLU A 103 -18.59 -5.68 19.92
N LYS A 104 -17.58 -6.13 19.18
CA LYS A 104 -16.84 -7.33 19.58
C LYS A 104 -15.98 -6.93 20.76
N SER A 105 -15.77 -7.85 21.68
CA SER A 105 -15.05 -7.61 22.92
C SER A 105 -13.72 -6.88 22.67
N GLU A 106 -13.39 -5.93 23.55
CA GLU A 106 -12.05 -5.33 23.54
C GLU A 106 -11.01 -6.44 23.60
N CYS A 107 -9.98 -6.31 22.78
CA CYS A 107 -8.87 -7.25 22.77
C CYS A 107 -8.03 -7.03 24.04
N SER A 108 -7.81 -8.08 24.80
CA SER A 108 -6.76 -8.15 25.82
C SER A 108 -5.70 -9.12 25.34
N PHE A 109 -4.44 -8.85 25.60
CA PHE A 109 -3.36 -9.79 25.33
C PHE A 109 -2.63 -10.11 26.63
N SER A 110 -2.94 -11.25 27.22
CA SER A 110 -2.47 -11.67 28.54
C SER A 110 -1.74 -13.01 28.57
N GLU A 111 -1.98 -13.89 27.60
CA GLU A 111 -1.39 -15.24 27.56
C GLU A 111 -0.58 -15.47 26.28
N ALA A 112 -1.24 -15.58 25.13
CA ALA A 112 -0.57 -15.94 23.88
C ALA A 112 -1.34 -15.47 22.63
N PHE A 113 -0.58 -15.20 21.58
CA PHE A 113 -1.07 -15.13 20.21
C PHE A 113 -0.69 -16.41 19.48
N VAL A 114 -1.64 -17.02 18.78
CA VAL A 114 -1.42 -18.28 18.06
C VAL A 114 -1.95 -18.19 16.63
N MET A 115 -1.09 -18.52 15.68
CA MET A 115 -1.44 -18.83 14.30
C MET A 115 -1.63 -20.34 14.22
N ASP A 116 -2.87 -20.83 14.02
CA ASP A 116 -3.15 -22.27 13.98
C ASP A 116 -3.43 -22.74 12.56
N LYS A 117 -2.53 -23.55 12.00
CA LYS A 117 -2.62 -24.19 10.68
C LYS A 117 -3.01 -23.24 9.56
N VAL A 118 -2.39 -22.05 9.59
CA VAL A 118 -2.68 -20.98 8.66
C VAL A 118 -2.20 -21.32 7.25
N SER A 119 -3.09 -21.12 6.26
CA SER A 119 -2.73 -21.22 4.84
C SER A 119 -3.28 -20.02 4.10
N PHE A 120 -2.47 -19.51 3.14
CA PHE A 120 -2.81 -18.36 2.33
C PHE A 120 -2.14 -18.41 0.96
N ALA A 121 -2.88 -17.99 -0.08
CA ALA A 121 -2.37 -17.82 -1.44
C ALA A 121 -2.81 -16.48 -2.04
N TYR A 122 -1.90 -15.78 -2.72
CA TYR A 122 -2.27 -14.60 -3.50
C TYR A 122 -3.02 -15.01 -4.78
N SER A 123 -4.13 -14.33 -5.08
CA SER A 123 -5.00 -14.62 -6.23
C SER A 123 -4.30 -14.59 -7.60
N GLN A 124 -3.16 -13.88 -7.70
CA GLN A 124 -2.37 -13.73 -8.93
C GLN A 124 -1.05 -14.54 -8.93
N GLY A 125 -0.82 -15.40 -7.93
CA GLY A 125 0.42 -16.16 -7.77
C GLY A 125 0.32 -17.63 -8.16
N SER A 126 1.41 -18.22 -8.63
CA SER A 126 1.52 -19.63 -8.95
C SER A 126 1.87 -20.48 -7.73
N GLY A 127 1.06 -20.44 -6.66
CA GLY A 127 1.28 -21.27 -5.49
C GLY A 127 0.84 -20.63 -4.15
N ASN A 128 0.80 -21.46 -3.13
CA ASN A 128 0.50 -21.00 -1.77
C ASN A 128 1.71 -20.27 -1.18
N SER A 129 1.49 -19.11 -0.60
CA SER A 129 2.53 -18.35 0.11
C SER A 129 2.80 -18.89 1.51
N LEU A 130 1.76 -19.46 2.15
CA LEU A 130 1.86 -20.21 3.40
C LEU A 130 1.00 -21.47 3.34
N VAL A 131 1.48 -22.55 3.94
CA VAL A 131 0.82 -23.85 3.99
C VAL A 131 0.88 -24.43 5.38
N ASN A 132 -0.27 -24.50 6.05
CA ASN A 132 -0.43 -25.15 7.35
C ASN A 132 0.59 -24.68 8.42
N ALA A 133 0.90 -23.36 8.41
CA ALA A 133 1.85 -22.78 9.34
C ALA A 133 1.22 -22.65 10.74
N THR A 134 1.93 -23.13 11.77
CA THR A 134 1.53 -22.99 13.17
C THR A 134 2.66 -22.32 13.94
N ILE A 135 2.35 -21.19 14.60
CA ILE A 135 3.29 -20.39 15.40
C ILE A 135 2.59 -19.91 16.65
N GLU A 136 3.26 -20.04 17.79
CA GLU A 136 2.80 -19.52 19.08
C GLU A 136 3.76 -18.44 19.58
N VAL A 137 3.21 -17.32 20.04
CA VAL A 137 3.94 -16.22 20.67
C VAL A 137 3.32 -15.93 22.03
N ARG A 138 4.01 -16.29 23.09
CA ARG A 138 3.56 -16.06 24.47
C ARG A 138 3.80 -14.63 24.88
N LYS A 139 2.94 -14.10 25.75
CA LYS A 139 3.14 -12.76 26.31
C LYS A 139 4.50 -12.66 27.01
N GLY A 140 5.20 -11.56 26.74
CA GLY A 140 6.53 -11.29 27.30
C GLY A 140 7.66 -12.10 26.65
N SER A 141 7.36 -12.96 25.66
CA SER A 141 8.39 -13.70 24.92
C SER A 141 8.80 -12.98 23.64
N SER A 142 9.95 -13.36 23.12
CA SER A 142 10.47 -12.92 21.85
C SER A 142 10.61 -14.12 20.92
N VAL A 143 9.86 -14.10 19.83
CA VAL A 143 9.82 -15.15 18.82
C VAL A 143 10.52 -14.67 17.55
N GLY A 144 11.47 -15.45 17.07
CA GLY A 144 12.21 -15.21 15.83
C GLY A 144 11.63 -15.97 14.65
N ILE A 145 11.60 -15.35 13.49
CA ILE A 145 11.28 -15.99 12.21
C ILE A 145 12.46 -15.88 11.29
N ILE A 146 12.95 -17.03 10.77
CA ILE A 146 14.05 -17.08 9.80
C ILE A 146 13.64 -17.89 8.57
N GLY A 147 14.19 -17.57 7.42
CA GLY A 147 13.97 -18.27 6.15
C GLY A 147 14.54 -17.50 4.97
N GLU A 148 14.69 -18.18 3.85
CA GLU A 148 15.15 -17.59 2.59
C GLU A 148 14.20 -16.51 2.06
N SER A 149 14.68 -15.67 1.13
CA SER A 149 13.80 -14.73 0.43
C SER A 149 12.71 -15.50 -0.34
N GLY A 150 11.46 -15.03 -0.24
CA GLY A 150 10.33 -15.71 -0.86
C GLY A 150 9.79 -16.94 -0.10
N SER A 151 10.32 -17.25 1.10
CA SER A 151 9.83 -18.39 1.90
C SER A 151 8.44 -18.20 2.53
N GLY A 152 7.86 -16.97 2.47
CA GLY A 152 6.55 -16.65 3.06
C GLY A 152 6.59 -15.79 4.32
N LYS A 153 7.77 -15.29 4.75
CA LYS A 153 7.93 -14.49 5.97
C LYS A 153 7.06 -13.22 5.99
N SER A 154 7.11 -12.41 4.91
CA SER A 154 6.31 -11.18 4.83
C SER A 154 4.81 -11.47 4.81
N THR A 155 4.38 -12.53 4.14
CA THR A 155 2.99 -12.99 4.19
C THR A 155 2.56 -13.40 5.61
N LEU A 156 3.46 -14.05 6.35
CA LEU A 156 3.23 -14.39 7.75
C LEU A 156 3.09 -13.14 8.62
N VAL A 157 3.95 -12.14 8.41
CA VAL A 157 3.85 -10.83 9.08
C VAL A 157 2.52 -10.16 8.77
N ASP A 158 2.13 -10.04 7.51
CA ASP A 158 0.87 -9.42 7.10
C ASP A 158 -0.35 -10.12 7.73
N ILE A 159 -0.29 -11.44 7.85
CA ILE A 159 -1.31 -12.23 8.54
C ILE A 159 -1.31 -11.95 10.04
N ALA A 160 -0.13 -11.92 10.69
CA ALA A 160 -0.02 -11.63 12.13
C ALA A 160 -0.54 -10.23 12.47
N LEU A 161 -0.33 -9.25 11.56
CA LEU A 161 -0.88 -7.89 11.65
C LEU A 161 -2.38 -7.84 11.40
N GLY A 162 -3.00 -8.93 10.93
CA GLY A 162 -4.41 -8.94 10.53
C GLY A 162 -4.68 -8.13 9.26
N LEU A 163 -3.74 -8.03 8.32
CA LEU A 163 -3.89 -7.33 7.05
C LEU A 163 -4.45 -8.23 5.95
N LEU A 164 -4.28 -9.56 6.09
CA LEU A 164 -4.72 -10.55 5.11
C LEU A 164 -5.80 -11.46 5.69
N GLN A 165 -6.80 -11.78 4.87
CA GLN A 165 -7.80 -12.81 5.21
C GLN A 165 -7.25 -14.19 4.89
N LEU A 166 -7.45 -15.13 5.80
CA LEU A 166 -6.94 -16.50 5.66
C LEU A 166 -7.81 -17.33 4.70
N ASP A 167 -7.17 -18.18 3.91
CA ASP A 167 -7.88 -19.23 3.16
C ASP A 167 -8.26 -20.39 4.07
N LYS A 168 -7.36 -20.76 5.03
CA LYS A 168 -7.57 -21.83 6.01
C LYS A 168 -6.83 -21.50 7.31
N GLY A 169 -7.29 -22.11 8.40
CA GLY A 169 -6.74 -21.93 9.72
C GLY A 169 -7.42 -20.79 10.48
N ALA A 170 -6.80 -20.35 11.58
CA ALA A 170 -7.31 -19.26 12.40
C ALA A 170 -6.21 -18.54 13.16
N LEU A 171 -6.49 -17.29 13.53
CA LEU A 171 -5.68 -16.49 14.44
C LEU A 171 -6.40 -16.45 15.79
N TRP A 172 -5.65 -16.68 16.85
CA TRP A 172 -6.17 -16.69 18.22
C TRP A 172 -5.38 -15.72 19.09
N VAL A 173 -6.07 -15.02 19.96
CA VAL A 173 -5.48 -14.25 21.07
C VAL A 173 -6.16 -14.65 22.37
N ASP A 174 -5.38 -15.11 23.33
CA ASP A 174 -5.87 -15.60 24.63
C ASP A 174 -7.05 -16.62 24.49
N GLY A 175 -6.94 -17.53 23.51
CA GLY A 175 -7.97 -18.54 23.22
C GLY A 175 -9.22 -18.02 22.50
N LYS A 176 -9.29 -16.73 22.17
CA LYS A 176 -10.40 -16.13 21.40
C LYS A 176 -10.00 -15.94 19.94
N LYS A 177 -10.90 -16.29 19.01
CA LYS A 177 -10.63 -16.19 17.58
C LYS A 177 -10.75 -14.75 17.08
N ILE A 178 -9.69 -14.27 16.43
CA ILE A 178 -9.67 -12.96 15.76
C ILE A 178 -10.56 -13.05 14.52
N GLY A 179 -11.40 -12.05 14.33
CA GLY A 179 -12.41 -12.02 13.27
C GLY A 179 -13.80 -12.45 13.74
N ASP A 180 -13.87 -13.39 14.69
CA ASP A 180 -15.14 -13.92 15.23
C ASP A 180 -15.47 -13.31 16.60
N GLU A 181 -14.68 -13.59 17.62
CA GLU A 181 -14.89 -13.15 19.01
C GLU A 181 -14.19 -11.83 19.33
N VAL A 182 -13.00 -11.62 18.77
CA VAL A 182 -12.22 -10.37 18.85
C VAL A 182 -12.28 -9.70 17.49
N SER A 183 -12.55 -8.39 17.45
CA SER A 183 -12.50 -7.67 16.19
C SER A 183 -11.06 -7.52 15.70
N GLN A 184 -10.87 -7.58 14.37
CA GLN A 184 -9.56 -7.37 13.74
C GLN A 184 -8.99 -6.00 14.10
N SER A 185 -9.82 -4.95 14.15
CA SER A 185 -9.41 -3.60 14.55
C SER A 185 -8.97 -3.51 16.01
N SER A 186 -9.61 -4.28 16.93
CA SER A 186 -9.17 -4.36 18.33
C SER A 186 -7.81 -5.06 18.47
N TRP A 187 -7.56 -6.13 17.70
CA TRP A 187 -6.25 -6.77 17.63
C TRP A 187 -5.20 -5.79 17.09
N GLN A 188 -5.47 -5.11 15.97
CA GLN A 188 -4.54 -4.17 15.35
C GLN A 188 -4.11 -3.03 16.29
N LYS A 189 -4.98 -2.56 17.19
CA LYS A 189 -4.63 -1.58 18.22
C LYS A 189 -3.62 -2.09 19.25
N MET A 190 -3.55 -3.42 19.45
CA MET A 190 -2.60 -4.05 20.38
C MET A 190 -1.24 -4.30 19.74
N VAL A 191 -1.11 -4.13 18.41
CA VAL A 191 0.08 -4.47 17.64
C VAL A 191 0.82 -3.21 17.20
N GLY A 192 2.11 -3.13 17.54
CA GLY A 192 3.05 -2.16 16.96
C GLY A 192 3.81 -2.81 15.80
N TYR A 193 3.97 -2.11 14.71
CA TYR A 193 4.67 -2.62 13.53
C TYR A 193 5.86 -1.75 13.14
N VAL A 194 7.03 -2.37 13.02
CA VAL A 194 8.24 -1.75 12.50
C VAL A 194 8.59 -2.43 11.18
N PRO A 195 8.29 -1.82 10.03
CA PRO A 195 8.55 -2.39 8.72
C PRO A 195 10.04 -2.38 8.35
N GLN A 196 10.40 -3.17 7.34
CA GLN A 196 11.75 -3.24 6.79
C GLN A 196 12.25 -1.88 6.29
N GLU A 197 11.40 -1.13 5.58
CA GLU A 197 11.67 0.24 5.15
C GLU A 197 10.76 1.22 5.89
N ILE A 198 11.37 2.12 6.67
CA ILE A 198 10.62 3.16 7.37
C ILE A 198 10.30 4.28 6.40
N TYR A 199 9.01 4.44 6.09
CA TYR A 199 8.51 5.59 5.36
C TYR A 199 8.20 6.74 6.31
N LEU A 200 8.85 7.88 6.11
CA LEU A 200 8.55 9.13 6.81
C LEU A 200 7.87 10.11 5.85
N THR A 201 6.81 10.73 6.33
CA THR A 201 6.13 11.82 5.63
C THR A 201 6.95 13.10 5.70
N ASP A 202 6.79 13.98 4.71
CA ASP A 202 7.37 15.33 4.74
C ASP A 202 6.57 16.22 5.70
N ASP A 203 6.74 15.93 6.97
CA ASP A 203 6.05 16.56 8.09
C ASP A 203 7.01 16.63 9.29
N THR A 204 6.55 17.13 10.44
CA THR A 204 7.32 17.21 11.66
C THR A 204 7.66 15.84 12.22
N LEU A 205 8.67 15.78 13.10
CA LEU A 205 9.00 14.56 13.84
C LEU A 205 7.81 14.12 14.70
N ARG A 206 7.11 15.07 15.36
CA ARG A 206 5.88 14.84 16.14
C ARG A 206 4.86 14.06 15.31
N SER A 207 4.47 14.58 14.14
CA SER A 207 3.49 13.95 13.24
C SER A 207 3.97 12.59 12.73
N ASN A 208 5.27 12.39 12.57
CA ASN A 208 5.82 11.12 12.15
C ASN A 208 5.82 10.06 13.25
N VAL A 209 5.96 10.43 14.53
CA VAL A 209 5.84 9.49 15.67
C VAL A 209 4.37 9.20 15.95
N ALA A 210 3.52 10.22 16.08
CA ALA A 210 2.08 10.10 16.30
C ALA A 210 1.32 9.92 14.96
N PHE A 211 1.85 9.06 14.09
CA PHE A 211 1.33 8.89 12.73
C PHE A 211 -0.09 8.32 12.73
N GLY A 212 -1.01 9.07 12.12
CA GLY A 212 -2.41 8.69 12.01
C GLY A 212 -3.33 9.35 13.03
N ASP A 213 -2.78 10.01 14.04
CA ASP A 213 -3.57 10.81 14.99
C ASP A 213 -3.86 12.21 14.45
N ASP A 214 -4.91 12.82 15.00
CA ASP A 214 -5.25 14.21 14.74
C ASP A 214 -4.14 15.11 15.33
N PRO A 215 -3.48 15.97 14.53
CA PRO A 215 -2.39 16.82 15.00
C PRO A 215 -2.73 17.69 16.23
N GLU A 216 -4.01 18.03 16.41
CA GLU A 216 -4.49 18.82 17.56
C GLU A 216 -4.60 17.99 18.86
N LYS A 217 -4.52 16.66 18.76
CA LYS A 217 -4.71 15.72 19.88
C LYS A 217 -3.44 14.94 20.24
N VAL A 218 -2.33 15.22 19.56
CA VAL A 218 -1.06 14.54 19.83
C VAL A 218 -0.59 14.86 21.25
N ASP A 219 -0.28 13.81 22.00
CA ASP A 219 0.32 13.90 23.33
C ASP A 219 1.85 13.98 23.23
N ASP A 220 2.40 15.18 23.42
CA ASP A 220 3.84 15.44 23.34
C ASP A 220 4.63 14.68 24.42
N GLU A 221 4.08 14.49 25.62
CA GLU A 221 4.76 13.71 26.67
C GLU A 221 4.91 12.27 26.22
N ARG A 222 3.88 11.73 25.60
CA ARG A 222 3.91 10.37 25.02
C ARG A 222 4.90 10.27 23.86
N VAL A 223 4.97 11.28 22.98
CA VAL A 223 5.98 11.35 21.90
C VAL A 223 7.39 11.30 22.47
N TRP A 224 7.69 12.13 23.50
CA TRP A 224 9.00 12.13 24.15
C TRP A 224 9.34 10.79 24.81
N GLN A 225 8.38 10.16 25.48
CA GLN A 225 8.57 8.84 26.07
C GLN A 225 8.91 7.80 24.99
N CYS A 226 8.19 7.78 23.86
CA CYS A 226 8.49 6.86 22.76
C CYS A 226 9.86 7.13 22.12
N LEU A 227 10.30 8.39 22.05
CA LEU A 227 11.64 8.74 21.58
C LEU A 227 12.74 8.29 22.55
N GLU A 228 12.47 8.35 23.86
CA GLU A 228 13.37 7.83 24.88
C GLU A 228 13.49 6.32 24.80
N ASP A 229 12.35 5.61 24.74
CA ASP A 229 12.27 4.17 24.58
C ASP A 229 12.97 3.70 23.28
N ALA A 230 12.92 4.50 22.22
CA ALA A 230 13.61 4.28 20.96
C ALA A 230 15.08 4.75 20.97
N SER A 231 15.62 5.26 22.10
CA SER A 231 16.97 5.80 22.23
C SER A 231 17.31 6.90 21.21
N LEU A 232 16.35 7.79 20.94
CA LEU A 232 16.47 8.90 19.98
C LEU A 232 16.31 10.29 20.62
N HIS A 233 15.92 10.37 21.90
CA HIS A 233 15.57 11.61 22.57
C HIS A 233 16.73 12.62 22.64
N GLU A 234 17.98 12.17 22.88
CA GLU A 234 19.16 13.05 22.92
C GLU A 234 19.37 13.75 21.58
N PHE A 235 19.34 13.00 20.48
CA PHE A 235 19.45 13.54 19.13
C PHE A 235 18.34 14.57 18.85
N VAL A 236 17.10 14.29 19.26
CA VAL A 236 15.97 15.19 19.01
C VAL A 236 16.11 16.49 19.80
N ARG A 237 16.60 16.45 21.04
CA ARG A 237 16.87 17.66 21.87
C ARG A 237 17.96 18.57 21.29
N GLU A 238 18.88 18.02 20.51
CA GLU A 238 19.91 18.80 19.82
C GLU A 238 19.40 19.49 18.54
N LEU A 239 18.21 19.13 18.06
CA LEU A 239 17.61 19.76 16.88
C LEU A 239 17.05 21.14 17.24
N PRO A 240 17.24 22.18 16.37
CA PRO A 240 16.79 23.55 16.64
C PRO A 240 15.28 23.70 16.91
N LEU A 241 14.46 22.83 16.35
CA LEU A 241 13.01 22.83 16.48
C LEU A 241 12.48 21.57 17.18
N GLU A 242 13.35 20.74 17.76
CA GLU A 242 12.99 19.51 18.48
C GLU A 242 11.90 18.71 17.75
N LEU A 243 10.73 18.50 18.37
CA LEU A 243 9.61 17.74 17.80
C LEU A 243 9.01 18.40 16.54
N ASP A 244 9.16 19.71 16.38
CA ASP A 244 8.65 20.44 15.21
C ASP A 244 9.62 20.44 14.02
N THR A 245 10.74 19.73 14.14
CA THR A 245 11.70 19.60 13.05
C THR A 245 11.08 18.83 11.88
N MET A 246 11.10 19.46 10.68
CA MET A 246 10.65 18.85 9.45
C MET A 246 11.60 17.75 9.00
N MET A 247 11.07 16.56 8.77
CA MET A 247 11.85 15.37 8.39
C MET A 247 12.31 15.37 6.94
N GLY A 248 11.66 16.14 6.06
CA GLY A 248 11.88 16.16 4.62
C GLY A 248 11.30 14.92 3.93
N GLU A 249 11.25 14.96 2.62
CA GLU A 249 10.71 13.87 1.82
C GLU A 249 11.44 12.56 2.14
N ARG A 250 10.70 11.53 2.59
CA ARG A 250 11.22 10.21 3.03
C ARG A 250 12.30 10.28 4.12
N GLY A 251 12.31 11.34 4.93
CA GLY A 251 13.28 11.46 6.03
C GLY A 251 14.72 11.62 5.56
N THR A 252 14.96 12.31 4.44
CA THR A 252 16.30 12.52 3.85
C THR A 252 17.29 13.22 4.79
N ARG A 253 16.79 13.88 5.83
CA ARG A 253 17.61 14.58 6.84
C ARG A 253 18.13 13.66 7.95
N LEU A 254 17.68 12.41 8.00
CA LEU A 254 18.04 11.43 9.02
C LEU A 254 18.99 10.37 8.47
N SER A 255 19.88 9.87 9.32
CA SER A 255 20.65 8.65 9.03
C SER A 255 19.71 7.42 8.98
N GLY A 256 20.19 6.31 8.42
CA GLY A 256 19.44 5.05 8.41
C GLY A 256 18.98 4.61 9.79
N GLY A 257 19.89 4.63 10.78
CA GLY A 257 19.58 4.27 12.15
C GLY A 257 18.63 5.22 12.85
N GLN A 258 18.72 6.53 12.58
CA GLN A 258 17.77 7.51 13.11
C GLN A 258 16.36 7.28 12.53
N ARG A 259 16.24 7.05 11.21
CA ARG A 259 14.94 6.69 10.61
C ARG A 259 14.35 5.44 11.25
N GLN A 260 15.19 4.42 11.47
CA GLN A 260 14.75 3.18 12.11
C GLN A 260 14.20 3.43 13.51
N ARG A 261 14.88 4.23 14.31
CA ARG A 261 14.42 4.59 15.67
C ARG A 261 13.16 5.44 15.67
N VAL A 262 12.95 6.31 14.68
CA VAL A 262 11.65 6.99 14.49
C VAL A 262 10.56 5.96 14.19
N GLY A 263 10.82 4.94 13.38
CA GLY A 263 9.90 3.83 13.13
C GLY A 263 9.57 3.03 14.39
N ILE A 264 10.56 2.78 15.25
CA ILE A 264 10.35 2.14 16.56
C ILE A 264 9.49 3.04 17.46
N ALA A 265 9.81 4.34 17.58
CA ALA A 265 9.03 5.30 18.36
C ALA A 265 7.57 5.37 17.90
N ARG A 266 7.33 5.40 16.57
CA ARG A 266 6.01 5.33 15.96
C ARG A 266 5.26 4.05 16.37
N ALA A 267 5.93 2.91 16.29
CA ALA A 267 5.32 1.63 16.66
C ALA A 267 4.93 1.58 18.15
N LEU A 268 5.65 2.30 19.01
CA LEU A 268 5.41 2.36 20.46
C LEU A 268 4.32 3.38 20.86
N TYR A 269 3.98 4.35 20.00
CA TYR A 269 3.11 5.46 20.37
C TYR A 269 1.73 5.01 20.86
N GLY A 270 1.13 4.02 20.18
CA GLY A 270 -0.15 3.41 20.57
C GLY A 270 -0.09 2.49 21.80
N ASP A 271 1.01 2.43 22.53
CA ASP A 271 1.26 1.52 23.65
C ASP A 271 0.95 0.03 23.35
N PRO A 272 1.52 -0.52 22.28
CA PRO A 272 1.25 -1.90 21.90
C PRO A 272 1.78 -2.89 22.93
N SER A 273 1.05 -3.99 23.09
CA SER A 273 1.50 -5.14 23.91
C SER A 273 2.28 -6.17 23.09
N PHE A 274 2.12 -6.14 21.77
CA PHE A 274 2.75 -7.04 20.80
C PHE A 274 3.45 -6.22 19.71
N ILE A 275 4.72 -6.47 19.46
CA ILE A 275 5.51 -5.73 18.46
C ILE A 275 6.00 -6.69 17.39
N VAL A 276 5.71 -6.37 16.14
CA VAL A 276 6.23 -7.06 14.96
C VAL A 276 7.38 -6.23 14.39
N PHE A 277 8.55 -6.84 14.31
CA PHE A 277 9.78 -6.22 13.82
C PHE A 277 10.25 -6.95 12.56
N ASP A 278 10.02 -6.35 11.38
CA ASP A 278 10.22 -7.00 10.09
C ASP A 278 11.52 -6.52 9.44
N GLU A 279 12.60 -7.32 9.54
CA GLU A 279 13.91 -7.13 8.87
C GLU A 279 14.48 -5.70 8.97
N ALA A 280 14.05 -4.96 9.96
CA ALA A 280 14.22 -3.52 10.06
C ALA A 280 15.70 -3.04 10.20
N THR A 281 16.68 -3.94 10.23
CA THR A 281 18.11 -3.59 10.30
C THR A 281 18.90 -3.99 9.07
N SER A 282 18.28 -4.58 8.07
CA SER A 282 18.97 -5.20 6.91
C SER A 282 19.77 -4.21 6.05
N SER A 283 19.39 -2.93 6.05
CA SER A 283 20.03 -1.85 5.28
C SER A 283 21.02 -1.00 6.09
N LEU A 284 21.27 -1.35 7.37
CA LEU A 284 22.16 -0.61 8.25
C LEU A 284 23.59 -1.16 8.23
N ASP A 285 24.56 -0.29 8.49
CA ASP A 285 25.92 -0.71 8.81
C ASP A 285 25.97 -1.44 10.15
N SER A 286 27.02 -2.23 10.39
CA SER A 286 27.10 -3.14 11.55
C SER A 286 27.06 -2.43 12.90
N GLU A 287 27.61 -1.21 13.02
CA GLU A 287 27.63 -0.46 14.28
C GLU A 287 26.23 0.09 14.59
N THR A 288 25.60 0.69 13.59
CA THR A 288 24.22 1.19 13.68
C THR A 288 23.22 0.04 13.94
N GLU A 289 23.39 -1.12 13.27
CA GLU A 289 22.60 -2.33 13.51
C GLU A 289 22.67 -2.77 14.98
N GLN A 290 23.89 -2.88 15.53
CA GLN A 290 24.08 -3.26 16.93
C GLN A 290 23.42 -2.28 17.90
N SER A 291 23.49 -0.98 17.63
CA SER A 291 22.89 0.06 18.44
C SER A 291 21.35 0.01 18.41
N VAL A 292 20.73 -0.19 17.24
CA VAL A 292 19.28 -0.38 17.10
C VAL A 292 18.84 -1.68 17.79
N MET A 293 19.56 -2.77 17.58
CA MET A 293 19.24 -4.05 18.23
C MET A 293 19.41 -4.00 19.75
N GLN A 294 20.27 -3.13 20.29
CA GLN A 294 20.32 -2.92 21.73
C GLN A 294 19.01 -2.29 22.24
N THR A 295 18.48 -1.29 21.56
CA THR A 295 17.15 -0.70 21.85
C THR A 295 16.06 -1.77 21.83
N VAL A 296 16.03 -2.63 20.81
CA VAL A 296 15.06 -3.75 20.71
C VAL A 296 15.20 -4.71 21.90
N ARG A 297 16.44 -5.07 22.29
CA ARG A 297 16.70 -5.93 23.47
C ARG A 297 16.18 -5.33 24.79
N ASP A 298 16.29 -4.03 24.94
CA ASP A 298 15.78 -3.36 26.13
C ASP A 298 14.24 -3.36 26.17
N LEU A 299 13.60 -3.18 25.04
CA LEU A 299 12.15 -3.29 24.89
C LEU A 299 11.63 -4.73 25.07
N GLN A 300 12.38 -5.77 24.68
CA GLN A 300 12.03 -7.18 24.88
C GLN A 300 11.80 -7.55 26.36
N LYS A 301 12.38 -6.80 27.28
CA LYS A 301 12.17 -7.02 28.73
C LYS A 301 10.74 -6.71 29.21
N THR A 302 10.00 -5.90 28.44
CA THR A 302 8.68 -5.36 28.84
C THR A 302 7.57 -5.64 27.83
N LYS A 303 7.91 -5.91 26.58
CA LYS A 303 6.97 -6.12 25.47
C LYS A 303 7.15 -7.51 24.85
N THR A 304 6.15 -7.98 24.12
CA THR A 304 6.20 -9.24 23.36
C THR A 304 6.66 -8.94 21.93
N PHE A 305 7.54 -9.75 21.38
CA PHE A 305 8.11 -9.52 20.05
C PHE A 305 7.92 -10.70 19.10
N LEU A 306 7.59 -10.39 17.86
CA LEU A 306 7.76 -11.25 16.70
C LEU A 306 8.81 -10.59 15.79
N ILE A 307 10.00 -11.18 15.67
CA ILE A 307 11.14 -10.62 14.94
C ILE A 307 11.40 -11.45 13.70
N VAL A 308 11.32 -10.84 12.54
CA VAL A 308 11.71 -11.46 11.27
C VAL A 308 13.13 -11.02 10.91
N ALA A 309 13.99 -11.96 10.59
CA ALA A 309 15.36 -11.67 10.20
C ALA A 309 15.86 -12.60 9.09
N HIS A 310 16.81 -12.09 8.31
CA HIS A 310 17.58 -12.90 7.35
C HIS A 310 18.80 -13.56 7.97
N ARG A 311 19.29 -13.02 9.07
CA ARG A 311 20.50 -13.52 9.76
C ARG A 311 20.12 -14.12 11.10
N LEU A 312 20.53 -15.35 11.34
CA LEU A 312 20.30 -16.02 12.61
C LEU A 312 20.88 -15.24 13.80
N SER A 313 22.04 -14.58 13.60
CA SER A 313 22.68 -13.76 14.63
C SER A 313 21.80 -12.66 15.22
N THR A 314 20.87 -12.11 14.44
CA THR A 314 19.91 -11.09 14.87
C THR A 314 18.89 -11.66 15.87
N LEU A 315 18.62 -12.96 15.80
CA LEU A 315 17.65 -13.69 16.62
C LEU A 315 18.25 -14.32 17.87
N LYS A 316 19.52 -14.02 18.21
CA LYS A 316 20.24 -14.63 19.33
C LYS A 316 19.52 -14.53 20.69
N ASN A 317 18.72 -13.48 20.87
CA ASN A 317 18.00 -13.23 22.12
C ASN A 317 16.49 -13.61 22.03
N CYS A 318 16.09 -14.33 21.00
CA CYS A 318 14.74 -14.87 20.91
C CYS A 318 14.62 -16.16 21.74
N ASP A 319 13.50 -16.32 22.42
CA ASP A 319 13.20 -17.52 23.23
C ASP A 319 12.94 -18.73 22.35
N VAL A 320 12.29 -18.52 21.20
CA VAL A 320 11.99 -19.54 20.20
C VAL A 320 12.21 -18.96 18.81
N ILE A 321 12.79 -19.74 17.90
CA ILE A 321 12.96 -19.39 16.50
C ILE A 321 12.26 -20.43 15.64
N TYR A 322 11.44 -19.95 14.69
CA TYR A 322 10.79 -20.76 13.67
C TYR A 322 11.50 -20.59 12.32
N LYS A 323 11.86 -21.70 11.67
CA LYS A 323 12.44 -21.69 10.32
C LYS A 323 11.32 -21.94 9.29
N ILE A 324 11.18 -21.00 8.36
CA ILE A 324 10.19 -21.11 7.28
C ILE A 324 10.91 -21.45 5.99
N LYS A 325 10.39 -22.45 5.30
CA LYS A 325 10.82 -22.87 3.97
C LYS A 325 9.61 -23.26 3.13
N ASP A 326 9.53 -22.73 1.90
CA ASP A 326 8.46 -23.02 0.95
C ASP A 326 7.04 -22.86 1.55
N GLY A 327 6.86 -21.82 2.35
CA GLY A 327 5.58 -21.51 3.01
C GLY A 327 5.24 -22.37 4.23
N GLN A 328 6.15 -23.25 4.69
CA GLN A 328 5.92 -24.14 5.82
C GLN A 328 6.91 -23.88 6.97
N VAL A 329 6.46 -24.10 8.19
CA VAL A 329 7.34 -24.16 9.34
C VAL A 329 8.02 -25.53 9.36
N VAL A 330 9.32 -25.55 9.06
CA VAL A 330 10.11 -26.79 8.92
C VAL A 330 10.90 -27.17 10.17
N ALA A 331 11.19 -26.20 11.04
CA ALA A 331 11.88 -26.41 12.32
C ALA A 331 11.50 -25.31 13.31
N SER A 332 11.58 -25.61 14.60
CA SER A 332 11.48 -24.63 15.69
C SER A 332 12.38 -25.06 16.84
N GLY A 333 12.98 -24.10 17.54
CA GLY A 333 13.85 -24.37 18.67
C GLY A 333 14.52 -23.11 19.19
N SER A 334 15.43 -23.28 20.14
CA SER A 334 16.29 -22.23 20.67
C SER A 334 17.34 -21.79 19.62
N PHE A 335 18.03 -20.68 19.90
CA PHE A 335 19.11 -20.21 19.02
C PHE A 335 20.19 -21.26 18.76
N ASP A 336 20.61 -21.99 19.82
CA ASP A 336 21.66 -22.99 19.70
C ASP A 336 21.21 -24.18 18.84
N GLU A 337 20.01 -24.66 19.04
CA GLU A 337 19.41 -25.74 18.22
C GLU A 337 19.26 -25.33 16.74
N MET A 338 18.91 -24.07 16.49
CA MET A 338 18.76 -23.56 15.12
C MET A 338 20.07 -23.25 14.42
N ALA A 339 21.17 -23.09 15.17
CA ALA A 339 22.52 -22.91 14.62
C ALA A 339 23.16 -24.23 14.10
N GLU A 340 22.62 -25.37 14.54
CA GLU A 340 23.08 -26.70 14.09
C GLU A 340 22.31 -27.22 12.86
N VAL A 341 21.21 -26.57 12.49
CA VAL A 341 20.27 -26.92 11.39
C VAL A 341 20.48 -26.01 10.18
#